data_78bb3e431777c2edc2dd4ea5a255e0af
#
_entry.id   78bb3e431777c2edc2dd4ea5a255e0af
#
_cell.length_a   1.000
_cell.length_b   1.000
_cell.length_c   1.000
_cell.angle_alpha   90.00
_cell.angle_beta   90.00
_cell.angle_gamma   90.00
#
_symmetry.space_group_name_H-M   'P 1'
#
loop_
_entity.id
_entity.type
_entity.pdbx_description
1 polymer ?
#
loop_
_entity_poly.entity_id
_entity_poly.type
_entity_poly.pdbx_seq_one_letter_code
_entity_poly.pdbx_strand_id
1 'polypeptide(L)'
;SYFGLVPAALLGVDVKTLLDRAVTAAGYCRSCTPPGPGVVTGAWLGAILGKLAKAGRDKATFVLSPAIASFGDWVEQLIAESTGKQGTGIFPVVGEPVGDPDVYGDDRLFIYLRLDGDDTYDGAVQALQDAGQPVVRLHLEDIYDLGEQFFLWEMTIAVAGYRLGINPFDQPNVEAAKILARAMVSEYQEKGRLPANEAAPLASEALARFLDQAETDDYITLQAYVQPTPETDRALLSLRTRLRDRLKLATSVGYGPRFLHSTGQSHKGDAGNGLFIQLTSDATQDIPIPDEAGTTSSSITFGVLKAAQALGDRRALEDAGRRVIHFDLEQNVVTGLQRLAEGLA
;
A
#
# COMPACT_ATOMS: atom_id res chain seq x y z
N SER A 1 2.52 -2.08 -21.13
CA SER A 1 1.53 -2.68 -22.04
C SER A 1 0.78 -1.61 -22.82
N TYR A 2 0.12 -1.96 -23.92
CA TYR A 2 -0.71 -1.02 -24.70
C TYR A 2 -1.82 -0.39 -23.86
N PHE A 3 -2.30 -1.08 -22.84
CA PHE A 3 -3.34 -0.59 -21.95
C PHE A 3 -2.95 0.71 -21.22
N GLY A 4 -1.72 0.84 -20.80
CA GLY A 4 -1.20 2.09 -20.19
C GLY A 4 -0.62 3.07 -21.22
N LEU A 5 0.06 2.55 -22.25
CA LEU A 5 0.79 3.40 -23.22
C LEU A 5 -0.15 4.19 -24.15
N VAL A 6 -1.30 3.61 -24.53
CA VAL A 6 -2.27 4.31 -25.41
C VAL A 6 -2.86 5.54 -24.71
N PRO A 7 -3.42 5.45 -23.48
CA PRO A 7 -3.84 6.65 -22.73
C PRO A 7 -2.71 7.65 -22.52
N ALA A 8 -1.50 7.19 -22.18
CA ALA A 8 -0.35 8.08 -21.99
C ALA A 8 -0.03 8.88 -23.26
N ALA A 9 -0.02 8.23 -24.43
CA ALA A 9 0.18 8.91 -25.72
C ALA A 9 -0.93 9.93 -26.00
N LEU A 10 -2.19 9.61 -25.70
CA LEU A 10 -3.33 10.53 -25.87
C LEU A 10 -3.25 11.76 -24.95
N LEU A 11 -2.59 11.62 -23.80
CA LEU A 11 -2.31 12.72 -22.87
C LEU A 11 -1.05 13.53 -23.24
N GLY A 12 -0.36 13.17 -24.35
CA GLY A 12 0.81 13.89 -24.84
C GLY A 12 2.14 13.44 -24.25
N VAL A 13 2.20 12.29 -23.56
CA VAL A 13 3.47 11.72 -23.09
C VAL A 13 4.29 11.23 -24.28
N ASP A 14 5.59 11.57 -24.32
CA ASP A 14 6.51 10.98 -25.30
C ASP A 14 6.77 9.50 -24.95
N VAL A 15 5.88 8.65 -25.43
CA VAL A 15 5.93 7.20 -25.19
C VAL A 15 7.21 6.59 -25.78
N LYS A 16 7.76 7.19 -26.86
CA LYS A 16 8.99 6.68 -27.45
C LYS A 16 10.17 6.85 -26.49
N THR A 17 10.36 8.04 -25.94
CA THR A 17 11.43 8.32 -24.98
C THR A 17 11.26 7.44 -23.73
N LEU A 18 10.04 7.31 -23.19
CA LEU A 18 9.75 6.44 -22.05
C LEU A 18 10.16 4.98 -22.33
N LEU A 19 9.83 4.45 -23.49
CA LEU A 19 10.17 3.06 -23.87
C LEU A 19 11.66 2.89 -24.16
N ASP A 20 12.33 3.86 -24.77
CA ASP A 20 13.78 3.81 -25.01
C ASP A 20 14.55 3.71 -23.68
N ARG A 21 14.12 4.42 -22.63
CA ARG A 21 14.69 4.31 -21.27
C ARG A 21 14.45 2.89 -20.69
N ALA A 22 13.25 2.34 -20.84
CA ALA A 22 12.95 0.98 -20.39
C ALA A 22 13.80 -0.08 -21.12
N VAL A 23 14.04 0.08 -22.44
CA VAL A 23 14.90 -0.82 -23.23
C VAL A 23 16.35 -0.73 -22.78
N THR A 24 16.81 0.47 -22.41
CA THR A 24 18.15 0.69 -21.86
C THR A 24 18.31 -0.09 -20.54
N ALA A 25 17.34 0.02 -19.63
CA ALA A 25 17.33 -0.74 -18.40
C ALA A 25 17.30 -2.26 -18.60
N ALA A 26 16.51 -2.72 -19.56
CA ALA A 26 16.50 -4.13 -19.96
C ALA A 26 17.87 -4.61 -20.45
N GLY A 27 18.62 -3.74 -21.11
CA GLY A 27 20.02 -3.99 -21.51
C GLY A 27 20.94 -4.22 -20.31
N TYR A 28 20.87 -3.37 -19.31
CA TYR A 28 21.67 -3.50 -18.07
C TYR A 28 21.29 -4.75 -17.26
N CYS A 29 20.01 -5.06 -17.20
CA CYS A 29 19.52 -6.21 -16.43
C CYS A 29 19.84 -7.57 -17.05
N ARG A 30 20.35 -7.63 -18.28
CA ARG A 30 20.85 -8.89 -18.89
C ARG A 30 22.14 -9.40 -18.25
N SER A 31 22.86 -8.54 -17.54
CA SER A 31 24.10 -8.88 -16.84
C SER A 31 23.87 -8.83 -15.32
N CYS A 32 24.43 -9.80 -14.58
CA CYS A 32 24.49 -9.77 -13.14
C CYS A 32 25.56 -8.77 -12.62
N THR A 33 26.38 -8.24 -13.50
CA THR A 33 27.43 -7.26 -13.18
C THR A 33 26.91 -5.87 -13.53
N PRO A 34 26.89 -4.91 -12.58
CA PRO A 34 26.55 -3.53 -12.87
C PRO A 34 27.46 -2.96 -13.99
N PRO A 35 26.92 -2.22 -14.96
CA PRO A 35 27.70 -1.70 -16.09
C PRO A 35 28.71 -0.64 -15.67
N GLY A 36 28.63 -0.11 -14.46
CA GLY A 36 29.55 0.89 -13.91
C GLY A 36 29.23 1.27 -12.47
N PRO A 37 30.08 2.07 -11.82
CA PRO A 37 29.80 2.60 -10.49
C PRO A 37 28.51 3.41 -10.46
N GLY A 38 27.67 3.18 -9.45
CA GLY A 38 26.42 3.92 -9.25
C GLY A 38 25.22 3.39 -10.06
N VAL A 39 25.41 2.45 -10.98
CA VAL A 39 24.28 1.84 -11.72
C VAL A 39 23.69 0.70 -10.91
N VAL A 40 22.42 0.81 -10.58
CA VAL A 40 21.64 -0.21 -9.87
C VAL A 40 20.94 -1.09 -10.90
N THR A 41 21.16 -2.40 -10.84
CA THR A 41 20.43 -3.36 -11.67
C THR A 41 19.30 -4.00 -10.87
N GLY A 42 18.22 -4.45 -11.55
CA GLY A 42 17.13 -5.14 -10.91
C GLY A 42 17.57 -6.41 -10.17
N ALA A 43 18.56 -7.14 -10.72
CA ALA A 43 19.13 -8.31 -10.05
C ALA A 43 19.81 -7.96 -8.72
N TRP A 44 20.58 -6.88 -8.70
CA TRP A 44 21.28 -6.44 -7.49
C TRP A 44 20.29 -5.93 -6.45
N LEU A 45 19.35 -5.06 -6.84
CA LEU A 45 18.33 -4.53 -5.93
C LEU A 45 17.42 -5.63 -5.38
N GLY A 46 16.99 -6.57 -6.22
CA GLY A 46 16.18 -7.72 -5.80
C GLY A 46 16.92 -8.66 -4.84
N ALA A 47 18.23 -8.85 -5.06
CA ALA A 47 19.06 -9.63 -4.14
C ALA A 47 19.18 -8.95 -2.77
N ILE A 48 19.32 -7.61 -2.74
CA ILE A 48 19.34 -6.82 -1.49
C ILE A 48 18.00 -6.93 -0.78
N LEU A 49 16.89 -6.62 -1.46
CA LEU A 49 15.55 -6.69 -0.88
C LEU A 49 15.25 -8.07 -0.30
N GLY A 50 15.46 -9.13 -1.07
CA GLY A 50 15.20 -10.49 -0.62
C GLY A 50 16.11 -10.95 0.51
N LYS A 51 17.39 -10.50 0.55
CA LYS A 51 18.30 -10.80 1.64
C LYS A 51 17.94 -10.05 2.91
N LEU A 52 17.66 -8.77 2.82
CA LEU A 52 17.30 -7.94 3.96
C LEU A 52 15.96 -8.35 4.55
N ALA A 53 14.96 -8.67 3.72
CA ALA A 53 13.68 -9.18 4.19
C ALA A 53 13.84 -10.47 5.01
N LYS A 54 14.69 -11.41 4.55
CA LYS A 54 15.04 -12.62 5.35
C LYS A 54 15.81 -12.34 6.63
N ALA A 55 16.41 -11.18 6.75
CA ALA A 55 17.14 -10.73 7.94
C ALA A 55 16.28 -9.83 8.86
N GLY A 56 14.97 -9.73 8.62
CA GLY A 56 14.04 -8.92 9.40
C GLY A 56 13.90 -7.47 8.95
N ARG A 57 14.57 -7.06 7.84
CA ARG A 57 14.39 -5.73 7.23
C ARG A 57 13.50 -5.85 5.99
N ASP A 58 12.23 -6.05 6.20
CA ASP A 58 11.23 -6.33 5.16
C ASP A 58 10.31 -5.14 4.85
N LYS A 59 10.47 -3.99 5.52
CA LYS A 59 9.68 -2.78 5.29
C LYS A 59 10.39 -1.85 4.30
N ALA A 60 10.08 -1.98 3.00
CA ALA A 60 10.63 -1.13 1.94
C ALA A 60 9.95 0.24 1.94
N THR A 61 10.64 1.25 2.50
CA THR A 61 10.12 2.61 2.70
C THR A 61 10.59 3.52 1.57
N PHE A 62 9.63 3.99 0.77
CA PHE A 62 9.89 4.83 -0.40
C PHE A 62 9.89 6.32 -0.04
N VAL A 63 10.98 6.99 -0.38
CA VAL A 63 11.11 8.44 -0.41
C VAL A 63 11.19 8.85 -1.87
N LEU A 64 10.22 9.61 -2.35
CA LEU A 64 10.06 9.94 -3.77
C LEU A 64 10.07 11.45 -3.96
N SER A 65 10.86 11.96 -4.91
CA SER A 65 10.74 13.34 -5.32
C SER A 65 9.28 13.70 -5.64
N PRO A 66 8.76 14.85 -5.20
CA PRO A 66 7.35 15.22 -5.33
C PRO A 66 6.76 15.06 -6.73
N ALA A 67 7.53 15.38 -7.77
CA ALA A 67 7.08 15.28 -9.16
C ALA A 67 6.82 13.85 -9.65
N ILE A 68 7.37 12.84 -8.97
CA ILE A 68 7.22 11.41 -9.27
C ILE A 68 6.52 10.64 -8.15
N ALA A 69 5.87 11.32 -7.21
CA ALA A 69 5.25 10.70 -6.04
C ALA A 69 4.21 9.62 -6.41
N SER A 70 3.47 9.81 -7.51
CA SER A 70 2.48 8.83 -8.01
C SER A 70 3.08 7.49 -8.44
N PHE A 71 4.39 7.41 -8.72
CA PHE A 71 5.08 6.15 -8.95
C PHE A 71 4.99 5.23 -7.72
N GLY A 72 4.87 5.81 -6.54
CA GLY A 72 4.68 5.09 -5.29
C GLY A 72 3.49 4.13 -5.30
N ASP A 73 2.35 4.56 -5.81
CA ASP A 73 1.14 3.72 -5.90
C ASP A 73 1.37 2.47 -6.77
N TRP A 74 2.12 2.63 -7.86
CA TRP A 74 2.43 1.52 -8.75
C TRP A 74 3.42 0.52 -8.12
N VAL A 75 4.49 1.03 -7.51
CA VAL A 75 5.50 0.15 -6.89
C VAL A 75 4.97 -0.53 -5.64
N GLU A 76 4.09 0.13 -4.89
CA GLU A 76 3.35 -0.49 -3.77
C GLU A 76 2.58 -1.71 -4.23
N GLN A 77 1.78 -1.56 -5.29
CA GLN A 77 1.01 -2.66 -5.86
C GLN A 77 1.95 -3.79 -6.32
N LEU A 78 2.97 -3.47 -7.10
CA LEU A 78 3.91 -4.46 -7.62
C LEU A 78 4.53 -5.30 -6.50
N ILE A 79 5.04 -4.65 -5.44
CA ILE A 79 5.72 -5.34 -4.34
C ILE A 79 4.71 -6.17 -3.53
N ALA A 80 3.59 -5.58 -3.14
CA ALA A 80 2.60 -6.23 -2.28
C ALA A 80 1.96 -7.46 -2.94
N GLU A 81 1.53 -7.34 -4.20
CA GLU A 81 0.92 -8.46 -4.93
C GLU A 81 1.92 -9.59 -5.22
N SER A 82 3.15 -9.22 -5.53
CA SER A 82 4.15 -10.20 -5.95
C SER A 82 4.83 -10.91 -4.79
N THR A 83 5.01 -10.27 -3.63
CA THR A 83 5.83 -10.83 -2.55
C THR A 83 5.04 -11.29 -1.33
N GLY A 84 3.89 -10.69 -1.03
CA GLY A 84 3.12 -10.99 0.19
C GLY A 84 2.34 -12.30 0.10
N LYS A 85 3.01 -13.44 0.24
CA LYS A 85 2.40 -14.77 0.11
C LYS A 85 3.21 -15.86 0.80
N GLN A 86 2.55 -16.98 1.12
CA GLN A 86 3.18 -18.16 1.74
C GLN A 86 3.87 -17.85 3.09
N GLY A 87 3.32 -16.89 3.85
CA GLY A 87 3.86 -16.51 5.16
C GLY A 87 5.13 -15.66 5.09
N THR A 88 5.40 -15.00 3.97
CA THR A 88 6.53 -14.08 3.80
C THR A 88 6.14 -12.90 2.92
N GLY A 89 7.00 -11.89 2.85
CA GLY A 89 6.77 -10.74 1.96
C GLY A 89 7.74 -9.61 2.20
N ILE A 90 7.62 -8.60 1.37
CA ILE A 90 8.23 -7.29 1.56
C ILE A 90 7.06 -6.31 1.66
N PHE A 91 6.98 -5.58 2.77
CA PHE A 91 5.93 -4.61 2.98
C PHE A 91 6.33 -3.25 2.40
N PRO A 92 5.65 -2.77 1.35
CA PRO A 92 5.94 -1.47 0.78
C PRO A 92 5.32 -0.36 1.63
N VAL A 93 6.11 0.65 1.97
CA VAL A 93 5.67 1.84 2.69
C VAL A 93 5.79 3.03 1.76
N VAL A 94 4.65 3.54 1.28
CA VAL A 94 4.56 4.64 0.33
C VAL A 94 3.77 5.80 0.94
N GLY A 95 4.16 7.03 0.61
CA GLY A 95 3.46 8.23 1.09
C GLY A 95 3.53 8.46 2.60
N GLU A 96 4.42 7.77 3.31
CA GLU A 96 4.75 8.08 4.70
C GLU A 96 5.66 9.30 4.73
N PRO A 97 5.31 10.39 5.43
CA PRO A 97 6.19 11.54 5.54
C PRO A 97 7.52 11.14 6.18
N VAL A 98 8.63 11.63 5.63
CA VAL A 98 9.94 11.36 6.22
C VAL A 98 10.00 12.05 7.58
N GLY A 99 10.25 11.26 8.63
CA GLY A 99 10.43 11.71 10.01
C GLY A 99 11.89 11.70 10.43
N ASP A 100 12.12 12.08 11.68
CA ASP A 100 13.44 11.98 12.29
C ASP A 100 13.86 10.50 12.43
N PRO A 101 15.17 10.19 12.40
CA PRO A 101 15.63 8.79 12.41
C PRO A 101 15.14 7.94 13.60
N ASP A 102 14.87 8.55 14.74
CA ASP A 102 14.45 7.88 15.98
C ASP A 102 12.99 7.39 15.99
N VAL A 103 12.18 7.79 14.99
CA VAL A 103 10.80 7.29 14.83
C VAL A 103 10.71 6.00 14.01
N TYR A 104 11.84 5.43 13.61
CA TYR A 104 11.89 4.22 12.79
C TYR A 104 12.48 3.05 13.55
N GLY A 105 11.92 1.87 13.32
CA GLY A 105 12.48 0.59 13.78
C GLY A 105 13.66 0.12 12.91
N ASP A 106 14.24 -1.01 13.32
CA ASP A 106 15.37 -1.63 12.62
C ASP A 106 14.94 -2.48 11.41
N ASP A 107 13.66 -2.58 11.15
CA ASP A 107 13.03 -3.38 10.08
C ASP A 107 12.93 -2.65 8.73
N ARG A 108 13.36 -1.38 8.67
CA ARG A 108 13.27 -0.51 7.49
C ARG A 108 14.43 -0.69 6.54
N LEU A 109 14.12 -0.60 5.24
CA LEU A 109 15.03 -0.27 4.15
C LEU A 109 14.48 0.94 3.42
N PHE A 110 15.21 2.05 3.41
CA PHE A 110 14.80 3.25 2.71
C PHE A 110 15.24 3.21 1.25
N ILE A 111 14.34 3.60 0.35
CA ILE A 111 14.59 3.64 -1.08
C ILE A 111 14.25 5.05 -1.57
N TYR A 112 15.29 5.80 -1.89
CA TYR A 112 15.15 7.18 -2.32
C TYR A 112 15.27 7.30 -3.84
N LEU A 113 14.13 7.56 -4.51
CA LEU A 113 14.10 7.93 -5.93
C LEU A 113 14.19 9.45 -6.03
N ARG A 114 15.35 9.92 -6.44
CA ARG A 114 15.68 11.35 -6.52
C ARG A 114 15.68 11.81 -7.97
N LEU A 115 14.80 12.73 -8.26
CA LEU A 115 14.78 13.42 -9.56
C LEU A 115 15.83 14.55 -9.58
N ASP A 116 16.52 14.70 -10.69
CA ASP A 116 17.51 15.77 -10.85
C ASP A 116 16.89 17.15 -10.63
N GLY A 117 17.65 18.02 -9.96
CA GLY A 117 17.17 19.35 -9.59
C GLY A 117 16.24 19.40 -8.37
N ASP A 118 15.86 18.26 -7.78
CA ASP A 118 15.03 18.20 -6.59
C ASP A 118 15.85 17.73 -5.37
N ASP A 119 16.02 18.59 -4.39
CA ASP A 119 16.76 18.36 -3.14
C ASP A 119 15.84 18.27 -1.91
N THR A 120 14.52 18.19 -2.13
CA THR A 120 13.49 18.25 -1.07
C THR A 120 13.78 17.32 0.10
N TYR A 121 14.25 16.11 -0.18
CA TYR A 121 14.49 15.09 0.84
C TYR A 121 15.97 14.77 1.10
N ASP A 122 16.92 15.46 0.43
CA ASP A 122 18.34 15.16 0.53
C ASP A 122 18.84 15.20 1.99
N GLY A 123 18.47 16.24 2.72
CA GLY A 123 18.87 16.42 4.13
C GLY A 123 18.26 15.36 5.05
N ALA A 124 16.98 15.04 4.89
CA ALA A 124 16.30 14.04 5.70
C ALA A 124 16.86 12.61 5.43
N VAL A 125 17.08 12.28 4.15
CA VAL A 125 17.68 11.00 3.76
C VAL A 125 19.13 10.88 4.24
N GLN A 126 19.89 11.99 4.25
CA GLN A 126 21.24 12.00 4.82
C GLN A 126 21.20 11.74 6.33
N ALA A 127 20.27 12.36 7.05
CA ALA A 127 20.11 12.12 8.49
C ALA A 127 19.78 10.65 8.80
N LEU A 128 18.94 10.01 7.98
CA LEU A 128 18.68 8.56 8.11
C LEU A 128 19.96 7.72 7.93
N GLN A 129 20.78 8.03 6.93
CA GLN A 129 22.05 7.34 6.69
C GLN A 129 23.04 7.55 7.84
N ASP A 130 23.17 8.79 8.34
CA ASP A 130 24.06 9.14 9.44
C ASP A 130 23.65 8.42 10.74
N ALA A 131 22.35 8.16 10.92
CA ALA A 131 21.81 7.36 12.02
C ALA A 131 21.95 5.83 11.82
N GLY A 132 22.53 5.38 10.69
CA GLY A 132 22.76 3.96 10.40
C GLY A 132 21.61 3.22 9.73
N GLN A 133 20.57 3.93 9.30
CA GLN A 133 19.49 3.31 8.51
C GLN A 133 20.01 2.96 7.10
N PRO A 134 19.69 1.76 6.57
CA PRO A 134 20.09 1.39 5.22
C PRO A 134 19.29 2.18 4.19
N VAL A 135 19.99 2.81 3.26
CA VAL A 135 19.40 3.62 2.18
C VAL A 135 19.93 3.15 0.83
N VAL A 136 19.03 2.89 -0.11
CA VAL A 136 19.33 2.76 -1.54
C VAL A 136 18.92 4.06 -2.24
N ARG A 137 19.85 4.68 -2.96
CA ARG A 137 19.57 5.87 -3.77
C ARG A 137 19.45 5.49 -5.24
N LEU A 138 18.33 5.87 -5.86
CA LEU A 138 18.07 5.73 -7.29
C LEU A 138 17.94 7.13 -7.87
N HIS A 139 18.84 7.47 -8.78
CA HIS A 139 18.88 8.79 -9.42
C HIS A 139 18.15 8.75 -10.76
N LEU A 140 17.28 9.73 -10.98
CA LEU A 140 16.57 9.96 -12.22
C LEU A 140 17.00 11.28 -12.82
N GLU A 141 17.48 11.30 -14.07
CA GLU A 141 17.89 12.53 -14.78
C GLU A 141 16.66 13.38 -15.12
N ASP A 142 15.57 12.72 -15.53
CA ASP A 142 14.29 13.35 -15.83
C ASP A 142 13.12 12.39 -15.59
N ILE A 143 11.88 12.88 -15.80
CA ILE A 143 10.66 12.07 -15.54
C ILE A 143 10.53 10.87 -16.48
N TYR A 144 11.19 10.83 -17.64
CA TYR A 144 11.15 9.70 -18.55
C TYR A 144 11.98 8.51 -18.07
N ASP A 145 12.87 8.71 -17.10
CA ASP A 145 13.55 7.61 -16.41
C ASP A 145 12.59 6.75 -15.60
N LEU A 146 11.32 7.16 -15.41
CA LEU A 146 10.28 6.26 -14.94
C LEU A 146 10.11 5.04 -15.86
N GLY A 147 10.40 5.16 -17.15
CA GLY A 147 10.45 4.01 -18.06
C GLY A 147 11.49 2.97 -17.64
N GLU A 148 12.68 3.43 -17.25
CA GLU A 148 13.71 2.58 -16.65
C GLU A 148 13.25 1.97 -15.33
N GLN A 149 12.65 2.79 -14.44
CA GLN A 149 12.20 2.34 -13.12
C GLN A 149 11.12 1.26 -13.22
N PHE A 150 10.17 1.33 -14.16
CA PHE A 150 9.19 0.27 -14.37
C PHE A 150 9.87 -1.08 -14.63
N PHE A 151 10.81 -1.13 -15.56
CA PHE A 151 11.52 -2.36 -15.87
C PHE A 151 12.43 -2.83 -14.72
N LEU A 152 13.17 -1.90 -14.12
CA LEU A 152 14.06 -2.17 -12.99
C LEU A 152 13.29 -2.86 -11.85
N TRP A 153 12.15 -2.32 -11.47
CA TRP A 153 11.34 -2.85 -10.36
C TRP A 153 10.68 -4.18 -10.69
N GLU A 154 10.20 -4.40 -11.92
CA GLU A 154 9.70 -5.71 -12.35
C GLU A 154 10.77 -6.79 -12.21
N MET A 155 12.00 -6.50 -12.67
CA MET A 155 13.13 -7.40 -12.52
C MET A 155 13.55 -7.57 -11.06
N THR A 156 13.55 -6.49 -10.30
CA THR A 156 13.85 -6.49 -8.85
C THR A 156 12.94 -7.47 -8.11
N ILE A 157 11.64 -7.42 -8.36
CA ILE A 157 10.67 -8.26 -7.67
C ILE A 157 10.76 -9.72 -8.12
N ALA A 158 11.04 -9.98 -9.38
CA ALA A 158 11.31 -11.35 -9.85
C ALA A 158 12.49 -11.98 -9.08
N VAL A 159 13.58 -11.25 -8.91
CA VAL A 159 14.77 -11.73 -8.17
C VAL A 159 14.52 -11.80 -6.66
N ALA A 160 13.81 -10.82 -6.09
CA ALA A 160 13.42 -10.85 -4.68
C ALA A 160 12.52 -12.07 -4.38
N GLY A 161 11.54 -12.37 -5.24
CA GLY A 161 10.69 -13.56 -5.12
C GLY A 161 11.48 -14.86 -5.15
N TYR A 162 12.45 -14.97 -6.05
CA TYR A 162 13.37 -16.11 -6.06
C TYR A 162 14.15 -16.23 -4.74
N ARG A 163 14.65 -15.11 -4.20
CA ARG A 163 15.37 -15.09 -2.92
C ARG A 163 14.48 -15.46 -1.74
N LEU A 164 13.22 -15.03 -1.76
CA LEU A 164 12.22 -15.38 -0.74
C LEU A 164 11.76 -16.84 -0.86
N GLY A 165 11.90 -17.44 -2.03
CA GLY A 165 11.46 -18.82 -2.31
C GLY A 165 9.98 -18.91 -2.68
N ILE A 166 9.42 -17.84 -3.25
CA ILE A 166 8.01 -17.74 -3.65
C ILE A 166 7.89 -17.53 -5.16
N ASN A 167 6.70 -17.81 -5.72
CA ASN A 167 6.35 -17.41 -7.08
C ASN A 167 5.81 -15.97 -7.08
N PRO A 168 6.52 -14.96 -7.66
CA PRO A 168 6.04 -13.58 -7.67
C PRO A 168 4.95 -13.31 -8.73
N PHE A 169 4.60 -14.30 -9.56
CA PHE A 169 3.71 -14.11 -10.72
C PHE A 169 2.28 -14.64 -10.50
N ASP A 170 1.92 -15.04 -9.29
CA ASP A 170 0.58 -15.45 -8.92
C ASP A 170 0.04 -14.64 -7.71
N GLN A 171 -1.28 -14.70 -7.47
CA GLN A 171 -1.97 -13.93 -6.42
C GLN A 171 -3.04 -14.79 -5.74
N PRO A 172 -2.64 -15.83 -4.97
CA PRO A 172 -3.58 -16.83 -4.45
C PRO A 172 -4.56 -16.29 -3.40
N ASN A 173 -4.25 -15.19 -2.72
CA ASN A 173 -5.03 -14.70 -1.58
C ASN A 173 -6.05 -13.59 -1.95
N VAL A 174 -6.07 -13.10 -3.19
CA VAL A 174 -6.95 -11.98 -3.60
C VAL A 174 -8.41 -12.42 -3.73
N GLU A 175 -8.67 -13.67 -4.14
CA GLU A 175 -10.02 -14.13 -4.47
C GLU A 175 -10.90 -14.33 -3.23
N ALA A 176 -10.32 -14.63 -2.06
CA ALA A 176 -11.08 -14.88 -0.82
C ALA A 176 -12.01 -13.71 -0.45
N ALA A 177 -11.48 -12.48 -0.42
CA ALA A 177 -12.29 -11.29 -0.11
C ALA A 177 -13.39 -11.04 -1.14
N LYS A 178 -13.14 -11.32 -2.42
CA LYS A 178 -14.14 -11.16 -3.50
C LYS A 178 -15.28 -12.17 -3.36
N ILE A 179 -14.97 -13.42 -3.02
CA ILE A 179 -15.98 -14.46 -2.78
C ILE A 179 -16.89 -14.05 -1.60
N LEU A 180 -16.28 -13.61 -0.50
CA LEU A 180 -17.03 -13.16 0.67
C LEU A 180 -17.88 -11.92 0.36
N ALA A 181 -17.34 -10.94 -0.35
CA ALA A 181 -18.09 -9.76 -0.75
C ALA A 181 -19.30 -10.11 -1.63
N ARG A 182 -19.15 -11.02 -2.59
CA ARG A 182 -20.28 -11.52 -3.40
C ARG A 182 -21.34 -12.21 -2.55
N ALA A 183 -20.93 -13.03 -1.58
CA ALA A 183 -21.86 -13.68 -0.65
C ALA A 183 -22.63 -12.63 0.18
N MET A 184 -21.98 -11.54 0.63
CA MET A 184 -22.65 -10.46 1.34
C MET A 184 -23.68 -9.74 0.45
N VAL A 185 -23.36 -9.49 -0.82
CA VAL A 185 -24.31 -8.88 -1.78
C VAL A 185 -25.51 -9.81 -2.02
N SER A 186 -25.29 -11.10 -2.20
CA SER A 186 -26.39 -12.09 -2.37
C SER A 186 -27.28 -12.13 -1.13
N GLU A 187 -26.70 -12.14 0.06
CA GLU A 187 -27.46 -12.11 1.33
C GLU A 187 -28.29 -10.82 1.46
N TYR A 188 -27.73 -9.67 1.04
CA TYR A 188 -28.48 -8.42 1.00
C TYR A 188 -29.67 -8.49 0.04
N GLN A 189 -29.48 -9.03 -1.15
CA GLN A 189 -30.57 -9.18 -2.14
C GLN A 189 -31.71 -10.08 -1.64
N GLU A 190 -31.37 -11.13 -0.84
CA GLU A 190 -32.37 -12.03 -0.26
C GLU A 190 -33.09 -11.44 0.97
N LYS A 191 -32.33 -10.77 1.87
CA LYS A 191 -32.81 -10.37 3.19
C LYS A 191 -33.07 -8.86 3.35
N GLY A 192 -32.69 -8.06 2.38
CA GLY A 192 -32.78 -6.59 2.43
C GLY A 192 -31.82 -5.92 3.41
N ARG A 193 -30.86 -6.66 3.95
CA ARG A 193 -29.83 -6.14 4.88
C ARG A 193 -28.55 -6.96 4.81
N LEU A 194 -27.43 -6.29 5.01
CA LEU A 194 -26.13 -6.96 5.20
C LEU A 194 -26.08 -7.66 6.57
N PRO A 195 -25.23 -8.67 6.74
CA PRO A 195 -24.91 -9.23 8.05
C PRO A 195 -24.42 -8.15 9.01
N ALA A 196 -24.61 -8.39 10.33
CA ALA A 196 -24.13 -7.47 11.34
C ALA A 196 -22.61 -7.22 11.20
N ASN A 197 -22.24 -5.96 11.25
CA ASN A 197 -20.86 -5.49 11.19
C ASN A 197 -20.56 -4.75 12.48
N GLU A 198 -20.19 -5.45 13.55
CA GLU A 198 -19.91 -4.85 14.83
C GLU A 198 -18.67 -3.94 14.74
N ALA A 199 -18.84 -2.68 15.14
CA ALA A 199 -17.76 -1.71 15.27
C ALA A 199 -17.30 -1.61 16.72
N ALA A 200 -16.02 -1.40 16.93
CA ALA A 200 -15.50 -1.01 18.23
C ALA A 200 -16.00 0.40 18.60
N PRO A 201 -16.11 0.73 19.90
CA PRO A 201 -16.42 2.10 20.31
C PRO A 201 -15.45 3.10 19.67
N LEU A 202 -15.98 4.16 19.07
CA LEU A 202 -15.19 5.22 18.44
C LEU A 202 -14.52 6.09 19.52
N ALA A 203 -13.45 5.54 20.10
CA ALA A 203 -12.72 6.13 21.22
C ALA A 203 -11.23 5.76 21.14
N SER A 204 -10.36 6.67 21.54
CA SER A 204 -8.90 6.48 21.58
C SER A 204 -8.47 5.31 22.44
N GLU A 205 -9.21 5.02 23.53
CA GLU A 205 -8.92 3.89 24.44
C GLU A 205 -9.17 2.54 23.77
N ALA A 206 -10.13 2.45 22.84
CA ALA A 206 -10.36 1.22 22.08
C ALA A 206 -9.21 0.97 21.09
N LEU A 207 -8.74 2.02 20.42
CA LEU A 207 -7.57 1.95 19.57
C LEU A 207 -6.31 1.61 20.36
N ALA A 208 -6.08 2.25 21.50
CA ALA A 208 -4.92 2.00 22.37
C ALA A 208 -4.86 0.52 22.79
N ARG A 209 -5.97 -0.05 23.29
CA ARG A 209 -6.04 -1.49 23.65
C ARG A 209 -5.75 -2.41 22.47
N PHE A 210 -6.19 -2.05 21.27
CA PHE A 210 -5.86 -2.83 20.08
C PHE A 210 -4.36 -2.77 19.77
N LEU A 211 -3.75 -1.60 19.91
CA LEU A 211 -2.33 -1.38 19.66
C LEU A 211 -1.42 -2.00 20.74
N ASP A 212 -1.94 -2.34 21.94
CA ASP A 212 -1.19 -3.09 22.97
C ASP A 212 -0.77 -4.50 22.48
N GLN A 213 -1.33 -4.98 21.37
CA GLN A 213 -0.93 -6.24 20.72
C GLN A 213 0.25 -6.09 19.77
N ALA A 214 0.75 -4.86 19.56
CA ALA A 214 1.81 -4.60 18.60
C ALA A 214 3.16 -5.15 19.08
N GLU A 215 3.87 -5.80 18.18
CA GLU A 215 5.23 -6.32 18.37
C GLU A 215 6.22 -5.54 17.49
N THR A 216 7.51 -5.68 17.75
CA THR A 216 8.55 -4.85 17.13
C THR A 216 8.63 -4.94 15.61
N ASP A 217 8.31 -6.11 15.03
CA ASP A 217 8.40 -6.35 13.57
C ASP A 217 7.05 -6.21 12.86
N ASP A 218 6.03 -5.69 13.55
CA ASP A 218 4.70 -5.49 13.00
C ASP A 218 4.64 -4.29 12.04
N TYR A 219 3.52 -4.17 11.35
CA TYR A 219 3.14 -2.99 10.61
C TYR A 219 1.67 -2.65 10.85
N ILE A 220 1.28 -1.41 10.59
CA ILE A 220 -0.10 -0.94 10.75
C ILE A 220 -0.66 -0.52 9.39
N THR A 221 -1.86 -0.98 9.08
CA THR A 221 -2.58 -0.56 7.87
C THR A 221 -3.90 0.12 8.23
N LEU A 222 -4.08 1.35 7.76
CA LEU A 222 -5.36 2.05 7.79
C LEU A 222 -6.14 1.72 6.51
N GLN A 223 -7.23 0.98 6.66
CA GLN A 223 -8.11 0.55 5.56
C GLN A 223 -9.35 1.45 5.53
N ALA A 224 -9.32 2.52 4.71
CA ALA A 224 -10.33 3.57 4.74
C ALA A 224 -11.43 3.35 3.69
N TYR A 225 -12.59 2.85 4.09
CA TYR A 225 -13.80 2.78 3.27
C TYR A 225 -14.66 4.03 3.44
N VAL A 226 -14.04 5.18 3.23
CA VAL A 226 -14.63 6.51 3.39
C VAL A 226 -14.48 7.31 2.10
N GLN A 227 -15.15 8.46 2.01
CA GLN A 227 -14.99 9.33 0.85
C GLN A 227 -13.64 10.04 0.89
N PRO A 228 -12.81 9.93 -0.16
CA PRO A 228 -11.59 10.69 -0.30
C PRO A 228 -11.89 12.19 -0.45
N THR A 229 -11.33 13.00 0.43
CA THR A 229 -11.30 14.46 0.34
C THR A 229 -9.96 14.96 0.86
N PRO A 230 -9.51 16.17 0.52
CA PRO A 230 -8.27 16.72 1.07
C PRO A 230 -8.25 16.78 2.60
N GLU A 231 -9.41 16.94 3.25
CA GLU A 231 -9.58 16.95 4.71
C GLU A 231 -9.40 15.54 5.28
N THR A 232 -10.02 14.54 4.65
CA THR A 232 -9.88 13.13 5.02
C THR A 232 -8.43 12.66 4.85
N ASP A 233 -7.78 13.03 3.73
CA ASP A 233 -6.38 12.69 3.47
C ASP A 233 -5.46 13.25 4.56
N ARG A 234 -5.64 14.52 4.94
CA ARG A 234 -4.85 15.14 6.02
C ARG A 234 -5.10 14.47 7.37
N ALA A 235 -6.33 14.10 7.69
CA ALA A 235 -6.66 13.44 8.95
C ALA A 235 -6.09 12.02 9.01
N LEU A 236 -6.19 11.24 7.93
CA LEU A 236 -5.56 9.91 7.81
C LEU A 236 -4.03 10.01 7.91
N LEU A 237 -3.43 10.99 7.22
CA LEU A 237 -1.99 11.21 7.29
C LEU A 237 -1.53 11.57 8.71
N SER A 238 -2.29 12.42 9.42
CA SER A 238 -2.01 12.76 10.81
C SER A 238 -2.09 11.54 11.74
N LEU A 239 -3.15 10.72 11.60
CA LEU A 239 -3.29 9.48 12.38
C LEU A 239 -2.14 8.52 12.09
N ARG A 240 -1.83 8.29 10.81
CA ARG A 240 -0.72 7.45 10.35
C ARG A 240 0.60 7.87 10.98
N THR A 241 0.93 9.16 10.90
CA THR A 241 2.20 9.71 11.40
C THR A 241 2.32 9.52 12.92
N ARG A 242 1.26 9.79 13.68
CA ARG A 242 1.25 9.56 15.14
C ARG A 242 1.41 8.09 15.51
N LEU A 243 0.79 7.17 14.77
CA LEU A 243 0.97 5.73 14.97
C LEU A 243 2.43 5.31 14.76
N ARG A 244 3.05 5.77 13.66
CA ARG A 244 4.46 5.53 13.39
C ARG A 244 5.35 6.09 14.49
N ASP A 245 5.19 7.37 14.84
CA ASP A 245 6.07 8.06 15.78
C ASP A 245 6.02 7.42 17.17
N ARG A 246 4.82 7.00 17.61
CA ARG A 246 4.63 6.35 18.91
C ARG A 246 5.17 4.93 18.96
N LEU A 247 4.92 4.13 17.91
CA LEU A 247 5.19 2.68 17.92
C LEU A 247 6.44 2.30 17.17
N LYS A 248 7.01 3.20 16.37
CA LYS A 248 8.14 3.00 15.45
C LYS A 248 7.88 1.93 14.37
N LEU A 249 6.61 1.62 14.15
CA LEU A 249 6.17 0.63 13.16
C LEU A 249 5.95 1.23 11.78
N ALA A 250 6.12 0.42 10.75
CA ALA A 250 5.75 0.76 9.40
C ALA A 250 4.25 0.98 9.28
N THR A 251 3.85 1.98 8.51
CA THR A 251 2.43 2.30 8.34
C THR A 251 2.05 2.43 6.88
N SER A 252 0.86 1.97 6.51
CA SER A 252 0.23 2.26 5.22
C SER A 252 -1.18 2.79 5.37
N VAL A 253 -1.65 3.49 4.35
CA VAL A 253 -3.03 3.96 4.23
C VAL A 253 -3.54 3.61 2.85
N GLY A 254 -4.70 2.98 2.78
CA GLY A 254 -5.35 2.67 1.51
C GLY A 254 -6.84 2.98 1.56
N TYR A 255 -7.36 3.50 0.44
CA TYR A 255 -8.80 3.64 0.27
C TYR A 255 -9.41 2.34 -0.26
N GLY A 256 -10.41 1.84 0.44
CA GLY A 256 -11.19 0.69 0.01
C GLY A 256 -12.31 1.10 -0.96
N PRO A 257 -12.60 0.27 -1.97
CA PRO A 257 -12.09 -1.09 -2.19
C PRO A 257 -10.78 -1.16 -3.01
N ARG A 258 -10.15 -0.04 -3.37
CA ARG A 258 -8.98 0.00 -4.26
C ARG A 258 -7.86 -0.93 -3.79
N PHE A 259 -7.51 -0.92 -2.51
CA PHE A 259 -6.42 -1.74 -1.96
C PHE A 259 -6.68 -3.25 -2.03
N LEU A 260 -7.92 -3.70 -2.26
CA LEU A 260 -8.21 -5.12 -2.54
C LEU A 260 -7.53 -5.61 -3.83
N HIS A 261 -7.18 -4.69 -4.72
CA HIS A 261 -6.49 -4.93 -5.99
C HIS A 261 -5.01 -4.51 -5.96
N SER A 262 -4.44 -4.25 -4.78
CA SER A 262 -3.03 -3.87 -4.61
C SER A 262 -2.41 -4.57 -3.40
N THR A 263 -2.54 -3.99 -2.22
CA THR A 263 -1.97 -4.53 -0.97
C THR A 263 -2.75 -5.72 -0.39
N GLY A 264 -3.98 -5.97 -0.87
CA GLY A 264 -4.85 -7.03 -0.35
C GLY A 264 -4.27 -8.45 -0.42
N GLN A 265 -3.36 -8.72 -1.36
CA GLN A 265 -2.63 -9.98 -1.42
C GLN A 265 -1.69 -10.11 -0.20
N SER A 266 -0.87 -9.09 0.07
CA SER A 266 0.07 -9.12 1.20
C SER A 266 -0.64 -9.12 2.53
N HIS A 267 -1.72 -8.35 2.69
CA HIS A 267 -2.50 -8.32 3.92
C HIS A 267 -2.96 -9.71 4.40
N LYS A 268 -3.20 -10.63 3.48
CA LYS A 268 -3.70 -11.97 3.76
C LYS A 268 -2.65 -13.06 3.66
N GLY A 269 -1.61 -12.84 2.84
CA GLY A 269 -0.63 -13.87 2.48
C GLY A 269 0.75 -13.74 3.11
N ASP A 270 1.07 -12.60 3.72
CA ASP A 270 2.37 -12.33 4.33
C ASP A 270 2.62 -13.08 5.66
N ALA A 271 3.63 -12.68 6.41
CA ALA A 271 4.04 -13.30 7.67
C ALA A 271 3.00 -13.21 8.80
N GLY A 272 1.91 -12.47 8.63
CA GLY A 272 0.86 -12.32 9.64
C GLY A 272 1.14 -11.27 10.70
N ASN A 273 2.11 -10.42 10.48
CA ASN A 273 2.54 -9.37 11.39
C ASN A 273 1.85 -8.01 11.16
N GLY A 274 0.69 -7.99 10.48
CA GLY A 274 -0.11 -6.79 10.27
C GLY A 274 -1.14 -6.54 11.39
N LEU A 275 -1.30 -5.26 11.78
CA LEU A 275 -2.43 -4.74 12.54
C LEU A 275 -3.29 -3.92 11.60
N PHE A 276 -4.55 -4.31 11.43
CA PHE A 276 -5.47 -3.70 10.47
C PHE A 276 -6.52 -2.86 11.20
N ILE A 277 -6.53 -1.56 10.89
CA ILE A 277 -7.53 -0.61 11.40
C ILE A 277 -8.47 -0.31 10.24
N GLN A 278 -9.60 -1.00 10.20
CA GLN A 278 -10.63 -0.76 9.20
C GLN A 278 -11.53 0.39 9.63
N LEU A 279 -11.70 1.36 8.74
CA LEU A 279 -12.46 2.58 8.94
C LEU A 279 -13.59 2.64 7.94
N THR A 280 -14.84 2.72 8.41
CA THR A 280 -16.02 2.91 7.56
C THR A 280 -16.73 4.21 7.90
N SER A 281 -17.60 4.65 7.03
CA SER A 281 -18.49 5.78 7.30
C SER A 281 -19.80 5.61 6.56
N ASP A 282 -20.85 6.21 7.10
CA ASP A 282 -22.11 6.36 6.42
C ASP A 282 -21.99 7.16 5.13
N ALA A 283 -22.69 6.75 4.11
CA ALA A 283 -22.80 7.53 2.88
C ALA A 283 -23.83 8.66 3.10
N THR A 284 -23.41 9.90 2.86
CA THR A 284 -24.33 11.06 2.90
C THR A 284 -25.33 11.04 1.75
N GLN A 285 -24.95 10.42 0.64
CA GLN A 285 -25.78 10.18 -0.53
C GLN A 285 -25.42 8.82 -1.10
N ASP A 286 -26.43 7.97 -1.32
CA ASP A 286 -26.24 6.66 -1.93
C ASP A 286 -26.87 6.62 -3.31
N ILE A 287 -26.22 5.98 -4.27
CA ILE A 287 -26.63 5.93 -5.67
C ILE A 287 -26.97 4.47 -6.01
N PRO A 288 -28.18 4.22 -6.59
CA PRO A 288 -28.58 2.90 -7.05
C PRO A 288 -27.71 2.45 -8.24
N ILE A 289 -27.38 1.17 -8.27
CA ILE A 289 -26.70 0.53 -9.40
C ILE A 289 -27.77 -0.12 -10.27
N PRO A 290 -27.99 0.31 -11.53
CA PRO A 290 -28.96 -0.35 -12.41
C PRO A 290 -28.66 -1.83 -12.61
N ASP A 291 -29.68 -2.68 -12.48
CA ASP A 291 -29.52 -4.14 -12.67
C ASP A 291 -29.12 -4.48 -14.11
N GLU A 292 -29.64 -3.69 -15.08
CA GLU A 292 -29.28 -3.79 -16.49
C GLU A 292 -29.06 -2.41 -17.08
N ALA A 293 -28.25 -2.31 -18.10
CA ALA A 293 -27.98 -1.05 -18.80
C ALA A 293 -29.28 -0.44 -19.35
N GLY A 294 -29.57 0.81 -18.96
CA GLY A 294 -30.75 1.56 -19.40
C GLY A 294 -32.03 1.29 -18.60
N THR A 295 -31.98 0.48 -17.53
CA THR A 295 -33.14 0.27 -16.64
C THR A 295 -33.05 1.19 -15.40
N THR A 296 -34.22 1.39 -14.76
CA THR A 296 -34.32 2.09 -13.47
C THR A 296 -34.40 1.12 -12.27
N SER A 297 -34.54 -0.17 -12.53
CA SER A 297 -34.52 -1.18 -11.47
C SER A 297 -33.11 -1.29 -10.88
N SER A 298 -33.03 -1.44 -9.57
CA SER A 298 -31.77 -1.55 -8.83
C SER A 298 -31.96 -2.46 -7.64
N SER A 299 -31.23 -3.55 -7.59
CA SER A 299 -31.24 -4.50 -6.47
C SER A 299 -30.20 -4.15 -5.38
N ILE A 300 -29.22 -3.29 -5.70
CA ILE A 300 -28.18 -2.82 -4.78
C ILE A 300 -27.78 -1.38 -5.10
N THR A 301 -27.16 -0.73 -4.10
CA THR A 301 -26.58 0.61 -4.26
C THR A 301 -25.05 0.55 -4.16
N PHE A 302 -24.37 1.62 -4.53
CA PHE A 302 -22.92 1.74 -4.32
C PHE A 302 -22.55 1.67 -2.83
N GLY A 303 -23.37 2.23 -1.93
CA GLY A 303 -23.19 2.15 -0.49
C GLY A 303 -23.25 0.70 0.01
N VAL A 304 -24.25 -0.07 -0.43
CA VAL A 304 -24.36 -1.50 -0.14
C VAL A 304 -23.15 -2.27 -0.66
N LEU A 305 -22.74 -2.01 -1.90
CA LEU A 305 -21.57 -2.67 -2.50
C LEU A 305 -20.30 -2.38 -1.70
N LYS A 306 -20.05 -1.10 -1.35
CA LYS A 306 -18.90 -0.68 -0.52
C LYS A 306 -18.91 -1.38 0.84
N ALA A 307 -20.06 -1.39 1.52
CA ALA A 307 -20.20 -2.05 2.82
C ALA A 307 -20.01 -3.56 2.75
N ALA A 308 -20.53 -4.22 1.71
CA ALA A 308 -20.31 -5.64 1.45
C ALA A 308 -18.82 -5.97 1.22
N GLN A 309 -18.11 -5.12 0.47
CA GLN A 309 -16.68 -5.28 0.23
C GLN A 309 -15.86 -5.06 1.50
N ALA A 310 -16.18 -4.05 2.32
CA ALA A 310 -15.53 -3.81 3.61
C ALA A 310 -15.73 -5.00 4.56
N LEU A 311 -16.96 -5.49 4.69
CA LEU A 311 -17.27 -6.65 5.53
C LEU A 311 -16.60 -7.93 5.02
N GLY A 312 -16.62 -8.16 3.70
CA GLY A 312 -15.98 -9.32 3.07
C GLY A 312 -14.46 -9.32 3.26
N ASP A 313 -13.81 -8.15 3.13
CA ASP A 313 -12.38 -8.01 3.36
C ASP A 313 -12.00 -8.25 4.83
N ARG A 314 -12.76 -7.67 5.77
CA ARG A 314 -12.55 -7.90 7.20
C ARG A 314 -12.62 -9.37 7.56
N ARG A 315 -13.66 -10.07 7.11
CA ARG A 315 -13.79 -11.51 7.35
C ARG A 315 -12.65 -12.32 6.73
N ALA A 316 -12.22 -11.96 5.53
CA ALA A 316 -11.08 -12.61 4.90
C ALA A 316 -9.77 -12.41 5.69
N LEU A 317 -9.58 -11.26 6.32
CA LEU A 317 -8.45 -11.00 7.23
C LEU A 317 -8.58 -11.82 8.52
N GLU A 318 -9.76 -11.83 9.15
CA GLU A 318 -10.04 -12.62 10.36
C GLU A 318 -9.85 -14.12 10.10
N ASP A 319 -10.36 -14.65 8.97
CA ASP A 319 -10.19 -16.04 8.55
C ASP A 319 -8.71 -16.40 8.28
N ALA A 320 -7.91 -15.41 7.83
CA ALA A 320 -6.48 -15.53 7.69
C ALA A 320 -5.71 -15.35 9.02
N GLY A 321 -6.41 -15.22 10.15
CA GLY A 321 -5.83 -15.06 11.48
C GLY A 321 -5.19 -13.68 11.71
N ARG A 322 -5.61 -12.66 10.98
CA ARG A 322 -5.08 -11.29 11.11
C ARG A 322 -5.72 -10.55 12.28
N ARG A 323 -4.96 -9.64 12.89
CA ARG A 323 -5.44 -8.75 13.96
C ARG A 323 -6.17 -7.57 13.31
N VAL A 324 -7.48 -7.48 13.49
CA VAL A 324 -8.32 -6.46 12.86
C VAL A 324 -9.16 -5.75 13.92
N ILE A 325 -9.24 -4.43 13.84
CA ILE A 325 -10.23 -3.63 14.55
C ILE A 325 -11.03 -2.81 13.53
N HIS A 326 -12.33 -2.71 13.73
CA HIS A 326 -13.21 -1.92 12.87
C HIS A 326 -13.80 -0.76 13.67
N PHE A 327 -13.69 0.45 13.11
CA PHE A 327 -14.35 1.65 13.61
C PHE A 327 -15.31 2.19 12.55
N ASP A 328 -16.50 2.52 12.99
CA ASP A 328 -17.44 3.33 12.22
C ASP A 328 -17.24 4.80 12.59
N LEU A 329 -16.85 5.62 11.62
CA LEU A 329 -16.58 7.04 11.79
C LEU A 329 -17.87 7.88 11.69
N GLU A 330 -19.02 7.21 11.54
CA GLU A 330 -20.32 7.85 11.37
C GLU A 330 -20.34 8.79 10.14
N GLN A 331 -21.02 9.93 10.24
CA GLN A 331 -21.11 10.90 9.14
C GLN A 331 -19.91 11.85 9.08
N ASN A 332 -19.22 12.09 10.19
CA ASN A 332 -18.11 13.05 10.25
C ASN A 332 -16.76 12.32 10.35
N VAL A 333 -16.24 11.91 9.19
CA VAL A 333 -14.99 11.15 9.07
C VAL A 333 -13.82 11.86 9.75
N VAL A 334 -13.66 13.17 9.53
CA VAL A 334 -12.53 13.94 10.08
C VAL A 334 -12.57 13.97 11.60
N THR A 335 -13.75 14.24 12.17
CA THR A 335 -13.92 14.25 13.65
C THR A 335 -13.70 12.86 14.23
N GLY A 336 -14.19 11.80 13.56
CA GLY A 336 -13.95 10.42 13.98
C GLY A 336 -12.46 10.07 14.03
N LEU A 337 -11.71 10.42 12.97
CA LEU A 337 -10.26 10.22 12.92
C LEU A 337 -9.51 11.02 13.99
N GLN A 338 -9.94 12.26 14.26
CA GLN A 338 -9.35 13.08 15.32
C GLN A 338 -9.55 12.46 16.71
N ARG A 339 -10.75 11.94 17.01
CA ARG A 339 -11.03 11.22 18.27
C ARG A 339 -10.12 10.00 18.44
N LEU A 340 -9.90 9.23 17.38
CA LEU A 340 -8.97 8.10 17.44
C LEU A 340 -7.54 8.55 17.71
N ALA A 341 -7.14 9.71 17.19
CA ALA A 341 -5.78 10.26 17.33
C ALA A 341 -5.51 10.93 18.69
N GLU A 342 -6.55 11.31 19.47
CA GLU A 342 -6.40 12.04 20.76
C GLU A 342 -5.55 11.28 21.80
N GLY A 343 -5.62 9.97 21.82
CA GLY A 343 -4.86 9.13 22.75
C GLY A 343 -3.46 8.71 22.28
N LEU A 344 -3.01 9.21 21.12
CA LEU A 344 -1.72 8.85 20.50
C LEU A 344 -0.65 9.95 20.68
N ALA A 345 -0.90 10.95 21.50
CA ALA A 345 0.04 12.03 21.80
C ALA A 345 1.15 11.55 22.77
#